data_9f8357ae6ecb014d82ef26e9ff7fdcbb
#
_entry.id   9f8357ae6ecb014d82ef26e9ff7fdcbb
#
_cell.length_a   1.000
_cell.length_b   1.000
_cell.length_c   1.000
_cell.angle_alpha   90.00
_cell.angle_beta   90.00
_cell.angle_gamma   90.00
#
_symmetry.space_group_name_H-M   'P 1'
#
loop_
_entity.id
_entity.type
_entity.pdbx_description
1 polymer ?
#
loop_
_entity_poly.entity_id
_entity_poly.type
_entity_poly.pdbx_seq_one_letter_code
_entity_poly.pdbx_strand_id
1 'polypeptide(L)'
;MNSGMRESIHSFVEVGGKLLAECGGMMYLCKEIIGTDGNAYPMAGVLPQSATMENMKLRLGYRTLCYKNDVLRGHEFHYSRIVPMESPLPSVAKAFTAKGGQTDTPLYRYKNVLAGYTHLYWGDPCRNDWFIDYLYGAAPDCSR
;
A
#
# COMPACT_ATOMS: atom_id res chain seq x y z
N MET A 1 1.81 23.70 2.97
CA MET A 1 1.89 22.22 2.96
C MET A 1 2.48 21.76 4.29
N ASN A 2 1.93 20.72 4.96
CA ASN A 2 2.37 20.32 6.30
C ASN A 2 3.67 19.49 6.24
N SER A 3 4.82 20.14 6.29
CA SER A 3 6.14 19.47 6.30
C SER A 3 6.35 18.66 7.59
N GLY A 4 5.94 19.19 8.73
CA GLY A 4 6.12 18.51 10.01
C GLY A 4 5.43 17.14 10.09
N MET A 5 4.23 16.98 9.53
CA MET A 5 3.55 15.68 9.48
C MET A 5 4.30 14.68 8.57
N ARG A 6 4.80 15.14 7.42
CA ARG A 6 5.59 14.27 6.52
C ARG A 6 6.87 13.78 7.18
N GLU A 7 7.58 14.67 7.85
CA GLU A 7 8.81 14.35 8.58
C GLU A 7 8.54 13.40 9.75
N SER A 8 7.43 13.61 10.48
CA SER A 8 7.02 12.73 11.58
C SER A 8 6.70 11.32 11.10
N ILE A 9 5.96 11.17 9.99
CA ILE A 9 5.64 9.86 9.42
C ILE A 9 6.91 9.18 8.90
N HIS A 10 7.77 9.91 8.19
CA HIS A 10 9.04 9.39 7.72
C HIS A 10 9.89 8.89 8.90
N SER A 11 10.06 9.70 9.92
CA SER A 11 10.83 9.35 11.12
C SER A 11 10.24 8.15 11.86
N PHE A 12 8.91 8.09 11.99
CA PHE A 12 8.22 6.95 12.60
C PHE A 12 8.54 5.63 11.87
N VAL A 13 8.54 5.66 10.54
CA VAL A 13 8.88 4.47 9.74
C VAL A 13 10.35 4.13 9.87
N GLU A 14 11.24 5.13 9.84
CA GLU A 14 12.69 4.92 9.89
C GLU A 14 13.15 4.26 11.20
N VAL A 15 12.48 4.55 12.33
CA VAL A 15 12.76 3.90 13.62
C VAL A 15 12.02 2.56 13.78
N GLY A 16 11.40 2.03 12.74
CA GLY A 16 10.77 0.71 12.74
C GLY A 16 9.28 0.71 13.06
N GLY A 17 8.62 1.86 13.03
CA GLY A 17 7.16 1.95 13.21
C GLY A 17 6.40 1.11 12.17
N LYS A 18 5.36 0.42 12.61
CA LYS A 18 4.52 -0.40 11.73
C LYS A 18 3.39 0.43 11.15
N LEU A 19 3.21 0.36 9.84
CA LEU A 19 2.24 1.17 9.13
C LEU A 19 1.61 0.39 7.98
N LEU A 20 0.29 0.50 7.84
CA LEU A 20 -0.44 0.08 6.66
C LEU A 20 -0.98 1.31 5.95
N ALA A 21 -0.74 1.43 4.65
CA ALA A 21 -1.18 2.55 3.84
C ALA A 21 -1.92 2.08 2.59
N GLU A 22 -3.17 2.48 2.45
CA GLU A 22 -4.04 2.09 1.35
C GLU A 22 -4.34 3.28 0.42
N CYS A 23 -4.32 3.04 -0.89
CA CYS A 23 -4.69 3.99 -1.94
C CYS A 23 -4.02 5.37 -1.77
N GLY A 24 -4.76 6.42 -1.41
CA GLY A 24 -4.22 7.75 -1.13
C GLY A 24 -3.16 7.77 -0.02
N GLY A 25 -3.29 6.89 0.98
CA GLY A 25 -2.28 6.71 2.02
C GLY A 25 -0.95 6.19 1.45
N MET A 26 -1.00 5.22 0.54
CA MET A 26 0.20 4.74 -0.16
C MET A 26 0.83 5.86 -1.01
N MET A 27 0.02 6.66 -1.72
CA MET A 27 0.51 7.79 -2.49
C MET A 27 1.17 8.84 -1.59
N TYR A 28 0.62 9.08 -0.39
CA TYR A 28 1.21 9.99 0.59
C TYR A 28 2.57 9.51 1.12
N LEU A 29 2.82 8.20 1.11
CA LEU A 29 4.13 7.63 1.46
C LEU A 29 5.15 7.69 0.33
N CYS A 30 4.75 7.96 -0.90
CA CYS A 30 5.68 8.15 -2.02
C CYS A 30 6.61 9.36 -1.80
N LYS A 31 7.62 9.48 -2.63
CA LYS A 31 8.50 10.65 -2.67
C LYS A 31 7.72 11.92 -3.02
N GLU A 32 6.83 11.82 -3.99
CA GLU A 32 6.03 12.93 -4.49
C GLU A 32 4.79 12.41 -5.23
N ILE A 33 3.82 13.30 -5.42
CA ILE A 33 2.69 13.11 -6.33
C ILE A 33 2.79 14.17 -7.42
N ILE A 34 2.78 13.73 -8.68
CA ILE A 34 2.69 14.60 -9.84
C ILE A 34 1.20 14.84 -10.10
N GLY A 35 0.77 16.09 -10.00
CA GLY A 35 -0.61 16.51 -10.20
C GLY A 35 -1.02 16.48 -11.67
N THR A 36 -2.30 16.73 -11.93
CA THR A 36 -2.84 16.87 -13.29
C THR A 36 -2.28 18.09 -14.03
N ASP A 37 -1.73 19.04 -13.29
CA ASP A 37 -1.05 20.24 -13.78
C ASP A 37 0.44 19.98 -14.11
N GLY A 38 0.93 18.76 -13.94
CA GLY A 38 2.32 18.38 -14.14
C GLY A 38 3.27 18.80 -13.01
N ASN A 39 2.76 19.49 -11.98
CA ASN A 39 3.57 19.91 -10.86
C ASN A 39 3.82 18.75 -9.87
N ALA A 40 5.04 18.63 -9.37
CA ALA A 40 5.39 17.67 -8.35
C ALA A 40 5.14 18.24 -6.94
N TYR A 41 4.40 17.50 -6.14
CA TYR A 41 4.07 17.84 -4.76
C TYR A 41 4.78 16.86 -3.82
N PRO A 42 5.78 17.33 -3.02
CA PRO A 42 6.52 16.46 -2.11
C PRO A 42 5.61 15.79 -1.09
N MET A 43 5.82 14.48 -0.89
CA MET A 43 5.10 13.65 0.07
C MET A 43 6.03 13.18 1.21
N ALA A 44 5.69 12.13 1.94
CA ALA A 44 6.46 11.68 3.08
C ALA A 44 7.81 11.04 2.72
N GLY A 45 8.01 10.59 1.48
CA GLY A 45 9.29 10.08 1.00
C GLY A 45 9.71 8.74 1.62
N VAL A 46 8.78 7.99 2.17
CA VAL A 46 9.03 6.64 2.72
C VAL A 46 9.30 5.64 1.60
N LEU A 47 8.47 5.68 0.54
CA LEU A 47 8.62 4.84 -0.64
C LEU A 47 9.43 5.60 -1.70
N PRO A 48 10.54 5.07 -2.21
CA PRO A 48 11.40 5.73 -3.18
C PRO A 48 10.81 5.72 -4.60
N GLN A 49 9.55 6.06 -4.73
CA GLN A 49 8.78 6.10 -5.97
C GLN A 49 7.89 7.33 -6.00
N SER A 50 7.42 7.70 -7.19
CA SER A 50 6.48 8.80 -7.39
C SER A 50 5.15 8.27 -7.90
N ALA A 51 4.05 8.87 -7.47
CA ALA A 51 2.72 8.64 -8.04
C ALA A 51 2.37 9.79 -8.99
N THR A 52 1.51 9.54 -9.98
CA THR A 52 1.05 10.59 -10.89
C THR A 52 -0.45 10.51 -11.13
N MET A 53 -1.04 11.70 -11.26
CA MET A 53 -2.42 11.93 -11.68
C MET A 53 -2.50 12.32 -13.16
N GLU A 54 -1.40 12.41 -13.88
CA GLU A 54 -1.41 12.70 -15.30
C GLU A 54 -2.00 11.53 -16.10
N ASN A 55 -2.71 11.84 -17.18
CA ASN A 55 -3.34 10.83 -18.02
C ASN A 55 -4.17 9.82 -17.23
N MET A 56 -5.01 10.33 -16.34
CA MET A 56 -5.84 9.54 -15.43
C MET A 56 -6.59 8.42 -16.15
N LYS A 57 -6.46 7.21 -15.63
CA LYS A 57 -7.19 6.04 -16.09
C LYS A 57 -7.77 5.31 -14.90
N LEU A 58 -9.09 5.18 -14.87
CA LEU A 58 -9.77 4.46 -13.79
C LEU A 58 -9.31 3.01 -13.74
N ARG A 59 -8.81 2.62 -12.58
CA ARG A 59 -8.63 1.22 -12.17
C ARG A 59 -9.64 0.90 -11.10
N LEU A 60 -10.46 -0.10 -11.38
CA LEU A 60 -11.58 -0.49 -10.54
C LEU A 60 -11.73 -2.00 -10.51
N GLY A 61 -12.02 -2.55 -9.35
CA GLY A 61 -12.47 -3.92 -9.20
C GLY A 61 -12.03 -4.58 -7.90
N TYR A 62 -12.66 -5.71 -7.61
CA TYR A 62 -12.25 -6.54 -6.48
C TYR A 62 -10.90 -7.18 -6.74
N ARG A 63 -10.12 -7.29 -5.66
CA ARG A 63 -8.78 -7.88 -5.66
C ARG A 63 -8.65 -8.93 -4.57
N THR A 64 -7.94 -9.98 -4.90
CA THR A 64 -7.43 -10.96 -3.95
C THR A 64 -5.91 -10.85 -3.97
N LEU A 65 -5.31 -10.56 -2.84
CA LEU A 65 -3.86 -10.48 -2.67
C LEU A 65 -3.38 -11.71 -1.90
N CYS A 66 -2.49 -12.48 -2.51
CA CYS A 66 -1.78 -13.56 -1.82
C CYS A 66 -0.47 -13.01 -1.28
N TYR A 67 -0.42 -12.78 0.03
CA TYR A 67 0.72 -12.23 0.75
C TYR A 67 1.18 -13.21 1.81
N LYS A 68 2.40 -13.75 1.66
CA LYS A 68 2.91 -14.85 2.50
C LYS A 68 1.93 -16.04 2.47
N ASN A 69 1.41 -16.43 3.62
CA ASN A 69 0.42 -17.51 3.76
C ASN A 69 -1.04 -17.00 3.83
N ASP A 70 -1.24 -15.69 3.71
CA ASP A 70 -2.53 -15.05 3.85
C ASP A 70 -3.15 -14.73 2.50
N VAL A 71 -4.47 -14.76 2.46
CA VAL A 71 -5.30 -14.35 1.33
C VAL A 71 -6.12 -13.14 1.76
N LEU A 72 -5.69 -11.97 1.32
CA LEU A 72 -6.33 -10.69 1.64
C LEU A 72 -7.31 -10.32 0.54
N ARG A 73 -8.50 -9.90 0.91
CA ARG A 73 -9.53 -9.45 -0.04
C ARG A 73 -9.76 -7.96 0.11
N GLY A 74 -10.06 -7.30 -1.00
CA GLY A 74 -10.35 -5.88 -1.00
C GLY A 74 -10.86 -5.43 -2.35
N HIS A 75 -10.87 -4.12 -2.55
CA HIS A 75 -11.16 -3.54 -3.85
C HIS A 75 -10.18 -2.43 -4.19
N GLU A 76 -10.01 -2.19 -5.46
CA GLU A 76 -9.19 -1.13 -6.03
C GLU A 76 -10.10 -0.11 -6.70
N PHE A 77 -9.90 1.16 -6.40
CA PHE A 77 -10.59 2.28 -7.03
C PHE A 77 -9.69 3.51 -7.01
N HIS A 78 -9.00 3.77 -8.12
CA HIS A 78 -8.14 4.94 -8.25
C HIS A 78 -7.93 5.35 -9.71
N TYR A 79 -7.47 6.57 -9.90
CA TYR A 79 -7.12 7.15 -11.21
C TYR A 79 -5.61 7.34 -11.37
N SER A 80 -4.88 7.34 -10.27
CA SER A 80 -3.43 7.50 -10.25
C SER A 80 -2.69 6.23 -10.69
N ARG A 81 -1.42 6.37 -10.97
CA ARG A 81 -0.48 5.26 -11.23
C ARG A 81 0.88 5.58 -10.63
N ILE A 82 1.67 4.56 -10.42
CA ILE A 82 3.09 4.74 -10.06
C ILE A 82 3.85 5.07 -11.34
N VAL A 83 4.72 6.05 -11.25
CA VAL A 83 5.61 6.44 -12.36
C VAL A 83 6.58 5.30 -12.63
N PRO A 84 6.75 4.87 -13.90
CA PRO A 84 7.74 3.85 -14.25
C PRO A 84 9.14 4.25 -13.81
N MET A 85 9.91 3.29 -13.28
CA MET A 85 11.28 3.46 -12.82
C MET A 85 12.17 2.39 -13.44
N GLU A 86 13.48 2.65 -13.56
CA GLU A 86 14.44 1.63 -13.98
C GLU A 86 14.51 0.45 -13.01
N SER A 87 14.40 0.73 -11.72
CA SER A 87 14.37 -0.28 -10.66
C SER A 87 13.10 -0.10 -9.81
N PRO A 88 11.96 -0.62 -10.25
CA PRO A 88 10.70 -0.49 -9.51
C PRO A 88 10.75 -1.28 -8.22
N LEU A 89 10.02 -0.78 -7.20
CA LEU A 89 9.79 -1.56 -5.99
C LEU A 89 9.02 -2.83 -6.34
N PRO A 90 9.51 -4.01 -5.93
CA PRO A 90 8.80 -5.25 -6.19
C PRO A 90 7.52 -5.32 -5.37
N SER A 91 6.48 -5.90 -5.96
CA SER A 91 5.31 -6.29 -5.17
C SER A 91 5.66 -7.51 -4.31
N VAL A 92 5.28 -7.46 -3.03
CA VAL A 92 5.43 -8.59 -2.09
C VAL A 92 4.23 -9.53 -2.08
N ALA A 93 3.20 -9.23 -2.88
CA ALA A 93 2.01 -10.06 -3.05
C ALA A 93 1.73 -10.33 -4.53
N LYS A 94 1.07 -11.47 -4.80
CA LYS A 94 0.43 -11.72 -6.09
C LYS A 94 -1.02 -11.27 -6.01
N ALA A 95 -1.47 -10.52 -7.01
CA ALA A 95 -2.83 -9.99 -7.05
C ALA A 95 -3.65 -10.66 -8.15
N PHE A 96 -4.92 -10.91 -7.85
CA PHE A 96 -5.88 -11.54 -8.76
C PHE A 96 -7.19 -10.73 -8.80
N THR A 97 -7.83 -10.76 -9.95
CA THR A 97 -9.17 -10.20 -10.14
C THR A 97 -10.23 -11.13 -9.54
N ALA A 98 -11.48 -10.67 -9.42
CA ALA A 98 -12.62 -11.50 -9.01
C ALA A 98 -12.84 -12.73 -9.91
N LYS A 99 -12.41 -12.67 -11.16
CA LYS A 99 -12.50 -13.78 -12.15
C LYS A 99 -11.29 -14.72 -12.09
N GLY A 100 -10.37 -14.51 -11.15
CA GLY A 100 -9.18 -15.35 -10.96
C GLY A 100 -8.00 -15.03 -11.88
N GLY A 101 -8.12 -14.06 -12.79
CA GLY A 101 -6.99 -13.61 -13.62
C GLY A 101 -5.97 -12.83 -12.79
N GLN A 102 -4.68 -13.08 -12.99
CA GLN A 102 -3.63 -12.32 -12.33
C GLN A 102 -3.63 -10.86 -12.82
N THR A 103 -3.32 -9.93 -11.93
CA THR A 103 -3.22 -8.49 -12.21
C THR A 103 -1.93 -7.92 -11.64
N ASP A 104 -1.54 -6.76 -12.15
CA ASP A 104 -0.33 -6.03 -11.77
C ASP A 104 -0.53 -5.11 -10.54
N THR A 105 -1.65 -5.25 -9.83
CA THR A 105 -1.93 -4.47 -8.61
C THR A 105 -0.86 -4.76 -7.55
N PRO A 106 -0.07 -3.77 -7.13
CA PRO A 106 1.05 -4.02 -6.24
C PRO A 106 0.65 -3.96 -4.76
N LEU A 107 1.38 -4.70 -3.95
CA LEU A 107 1.53 -4.48 -2.52
C LEU A 107 3.02 -4.29 -2.24
N TYR A 108 3.41 -3.10 -1.81
CA TYR A 108 4.80 -2.76 -1.52
C TYR A 108 5.13 -3.01 -0.06
N ARG A 109 6.37 -3.36 0.20
CA ARG A 109 6.93 -3.42 1.55
C ARG A 109 8.21 -2.62 1.63
N TYR A 110 8.28 -1.75 2.65
CA TYR A 110 9.49 -1.05 3.05
C TYR A 110 9.60 -1.10 4.57
N LYS A 111 10.67 -1.71 5.11
CA LYS A 111 10.80 -1.97 6.56
C LYS A 111 9.51 -2.62 7.11
N ASN A 112 8.85 -1.97 8.08
CA ASN A 112 7.59 -2.40 8.69
C ASN A 112 6.36 -1.67 8.09
N VAL A 113 6.46 -1.20 6.86
CA VAL A 113 5.36 -0.61 6.11
C VAL A 113 4.85 -1.60 5.08
N LEU A 114 3.52 -1.75 5.01
CA LEU A 114 2.81 -2.32 3.86
C LEU A 114 2.00 -1.21 3.20
N ALA A 115 2.09 -1.09 1.88
CA ALA A 115 1.40 -0.04 1.16
C ALA A 115 0.96 -0.52 -0.24
N GLY A 116 -0.25 -0.19 -0.64
CA GLY A 116 -0.78 -0.56 -1.94
C GLY A 116 -2.04 0.20 -2.32
N TYR A 117 -2.54 -0.07 -3.53
CA TYR A 117 -3.79 0.56 -4.00
C TYR A 117 -5.05 -0.11 -3.46
N THR A 118 -4.96 -1.37 -3.03
CA THR A 118 -6.13 -2.14 -2.60
C THR A 118 -6.61 -1.66 -1.23
N HIS A 119 -7.89 -1.31 -1.15
CA HIS A 119 -8.60 -1.14 0.12
C HIS A 119 -8.99 -2.51 0.64
N LEU A 120 -8.35 -2.96 1.71
CA LEU A 120 -8.55 -4.28 2.27
C LEU A 120 -9.87 -4.35 3.06
N TYR A 121 -10.52 -5.51 2.99
CA TYR A 121 -11.76 -5.76 3.72
C TYR A 121 -11.45 -6.30 5.12
N TRP A 122 -11.75 -5.50 6.13
CA TRP A 122 -11.50 -5.78 7.54
C TRP A 122 -12.67 -6.44 8.27
N GLY A 123 -13.80 -6.63 7.62
CA GLY A 123 -15.03 -7.15 8.22
C GLY A 123 -15.13 -8.67 8.24
N ASP A 124 -14.12 -9.42 7.83
CA ASP A 124 -14.11 -10.88 7.90
C ASP A 124 -13.65 -11.33 9.30
N PRO A 125 -14.56 -11.82 10.15
CA PRO A 125 -14.21 -12.20 11.53
C PRO A 125 -13.22 -13.36 11.60
N CYS A 126 -13.09 -14.15 10.52
CA CYS A 126 -12.17 -15.28 10.46
C CYS A 126 -10.76 -14.88 9.97
N ARG A 127 -10.52 -13.61 9.61
CA ARG A 127 -9.30 -13.18 8.94
C ARG A 127 -8.73 -11.84 9.43
N ASN A 128 -9.21 -11.33 10.55
CA ASN A 128 -8.67 -10.09 11.14
C ASN A 128 -7.34 -10.31 11.87
N ASP A 129 -6.97 -11.55 12.11
CA ASP A 129 -5.80 -11.91 12.91
C ASP A 129 -4.51 -11.41 12.28
N TRP A 130 -4.37 -11.50 10.95
CA TRP A 130 -3.13 -11.08 10.30
C TRP A 130 -2.81 -9.59 10.52
N PHE A 131 -3.81 -8.72 10.62
CA PHE A 131 -3.60 -7.30 10.87
C PHE A 131 -3.20 -7.05 12.32
N ILE A 132 -3.82 -7.75 13.24
CA ILE A 132 -3.43 -7.75 14.65
C ILE A 132 -2.00 -8.27 14.77
N ASP A 133 -1.68 -9.40 14.14
CA ASP A 133 -0.35 -9.98 14.10
C ASP A 133 0.66 -9.05 13.42
N TYR A 134 0.26 -8.33 12.37
CA TYR A 134 1.09 -7.34 11.73
C TYR A 134 1.42 -6.17 12.65
N LEU A 135 0.44 -5.65 13.38
CA LEU A 135 0.62 -4.48 14.26
C LEU A 135 1.34 -4.83 15.56
N TYR A 136 1.00 -5.95 16.18
CA TYR A 136 1.45 -6.29 17.53
C TYR A 136 2.46 -7.46 17.57
N GLY A 137 2.67 -8.12 16.45
CA GLY A 137 3.36 -9.40 16.39
C GLY A 137 2.39 -10.56 16.64
N ALA A 138 2.75 -11.77 16.18
CA ALA A 138 1.92 -12.93 16.40
C ALA A 138 1.63 -13.08 17.90
N ALA A 139 0.35 -13.18 18.25
CA ALA A 139 -0.03 -13.50 19.62
C ALA A 139 0.62 -14.85 20.00
N PRO A 140 1.13 -15.01 21.21
CA PRO A 140 1.58 -16.32 21.64
C PRO A 140 0.40 -17.29 21.50
N ASP A 141 0.68 -18.43 20.86
CA ASP A 141 -0.30 -19.49 20.64
C ASP A 141 -0.92 -19.89 21.99
N CYS A 142 -2.15 -19.45 22.24
CA CYS A 142 -2.93 -19.79 23.42
C CYS A 142 -3.65 -21.15 23.29
N SER A 143 -3.31 -21.93 22.28
CA SER A 143 -3.78 -23.32 22.14
C SER A 143 -2.96 -24.23 23.03
N ARG A 144 -3.26 -24.23 24.33
CA ARG A 144 -2.99 -25.32 25.26
C ARG A 144 -4.19 -25.54 26.17
#